data_1232b448c2bbe6d3790f93c383f3a29a
#
_entry.id   1232b448c2bbe6d3790f93c383f3a29a
#
_cell.length_a   1.000
_cell.length_b   1.000
_cell.length_c   1.000
_cell.angle_alpha   90.00
_cell.angle_beta   90.00
_cell.angle_gamma   90.00
#
_symmetry.space_group_name_H-M   'P 1'
#
loop_
_entity.id
_entity.type
_entity.pdbx_description
1 polymer ?
#
loop_
_entity_poly.entity_id
_entity_poly.type
_entity_poly.pdbx_seq_one_letter_code
_entity_poly.pdbx_strand_id
1 'polypeptide(L)'
;MKYQGHKIMAVTPGSIAEELELEPGDVLLTIDGEELEDIFDYDYMTDAESFVMVVRKANGEEWELEIESGGEDLGLTFENGLMSDYKSCSNKCIFCFIDQMPPGMRETLYFKDDDSRLSFLQGNYITLTNMRDKDIERVIRYHLSPINISVHATNPELRCKMLHNRFAGDILEKIGRLYKAGIRMNSQVVLCKGLNDGEELDRTISDLGKFLPYMESLSVVPVGLTKYREGLAPLELFEKEDAGKVLKQIHKWQDYFRKNYGTTFVHASDEWFILAEQEFPDEAYYEGYGQLENGVGMMRLLLEEVKERLEELTGDNREKHVAIATAKLAYPTIKKLAADVEMKFPGIKIDVYCIINKFFGEHITVSGLLTGQDIIAQLKGKMLGEELLLPCNVLKADEDIFLDDISLKELSDSLQVPVNIIQSEGRDFVDKIITIENGGNYE
;
A
#
# COMPACT_ATOMS: atom_id res chain seq x y z
N MET A 1 -7.01 32.23 10.28
CA MET A 1 -6.09 32.19 11.42
C MET A 1 -4.82 32.92 11.01
N LYS A 2 -4.11 33.56 11.94
CA LYS A 2 -2.81 34.17 11.62
C LYS A 2 -1.82 33.00 11.46
N TYR A 3 -1.00 33.02 10.42
CA TYR A 3 0.03 32.00 10.19
C TYR A 3 0.96 31.93 11.42
N GLN A 4 1.23 30.74 11.92
CA GLN A 4 2.00 30.55 13.15
C GLN A 4 3.40 29.97 12.88
N GLY A 5 3.67 29.55 11.66
CA GLY A 5 4.88 28.83 11.27
C GLY A 5 4.88 27.36 11.70
N HIS A 6 6.00 26.67 11.45
CA HIS A 6 6.18 25.24 11.69
C HIS A 6 7.22 25.02 12.80
N LYS A 7 6.82 24.34 13.87
CA LYS A 7 7.66 24.12 15.03
C LYS A 7 8.70 23.03 14.77
N ILE A 8 9.95 23.35 15.05
CA ILE A 8 11.08 22.40 14.99
C ILE A 8 11.05 21.53 16.24
N MET A 9 11.07 20.20 16.06
CA MET A 9 11.06 19.22 17.16
C MET A 9 12.42 18.60 17.42
N ALA A 10 13.23 18.46 16.38
CA ALA A 10 14.59 17.96 16.51
C ALA A 10 15.50 18.58 15.45
N VAL A 11 16.78 18.65 15.79
CA VAL A 11 17.88 19.05 14.92
C VAL A 11 18.88 17.89 14.88
N THR A 12 19.26 17.46 13.71
CA THR A 12 20.21 16.35 13.52
C THR A 12 21.62 16.81 13.90
N PRO A 13 22.34 16.10 14.79
CA PRO A 13 23.72 16.46 15.13
C PRO A 13 24.65 16.46 13.90
N GLY A 14 25.45 17.50 13.76
CA GLY A 14 26.37 17.71 12.64
C GLY A 14 25.70 18.23 11.36
N SER A 15 24.43 18.64 11.42
CA SER A 15 23.70 19.19 10.29
C SER A 15 23.91 20.72 10.13
N ILE A 16 23.52 21.24 8.95
CA ILE A 16 23.50 22.68 8.68
C ILE A 16 22.66 23.43 9.73
N ALA A 17 21.52 22.86 10.13
CA ALA A 17 20.66 23.47 11.15
C ALA A 17 21.34 23.61 12.52
N GLU A 18 22.19 22.64 12.93
CA GLU A 18 22.98 22.73 14.16
C GLU A 18 24.06 23.82 14.05
N GLU A 19 24.74 23.92 12.88
CA GLU A 19 25.72 24.99 12.64
C GLU A 19 25.12 26.39 12.69
N LEU A 20 23.84 26.50 12.31
CA LEU A 20 23.06 27.74 12.37
C LEU A 20 22.44 28.01 13.77
N GLU A 21 22.81 27.21 14.78
CA GLU A 21 22.33 27.34 16.15
C GLU A 21 20.79 27.22 16.27
N LEU A 22 20.15 26.43 15.35
CA LEU A 22 18.73 26.10 15.46
C LEU A 22 18.52 25.05 16.54
N GLU A 23 17.42 25.17 17.29
CA GLU A 23 17.13 24.31 18.43
C GLU A 23 15.68 23.79 18.41
N PRO A 24 15.40 22.64 19.04
CA PRO A 24 14.03 22.19 19.26
C PRO A 24 13.22 23.26 20.02
N GLY A 25 12.05 23.61 19.46
CA GLY A 25 11.18 24.66 19.97
C GLY A 25 11.22 25.96 19.16
N ASP A 26 12.20 26.13 18.28
CA ASP A 26 12.20 27.21 17.29
C ASP A 26 11.07 27.00 16.27
N VAL A 27 10.69 28.04 15.56
CA VAL A 27 9.56 28.01 14.62
C VAL A 27 10.00 28.58 13.28
N LEU A 28 9.99 27.73 12.23
CA LEU A 28 10.20 28.17 10.86
C LEU A 28 9.00 29.00 10.40
N LEU A 29 9.25 30.23 9.97
CA LEU A 29 8.23 31.18 9.53
C LEU A 29 8.12 31.24 8.00
N THR A 30 9.22 31.52 7.31
CA THR A 30 9.23 31.67 5.86
C THR A 30 10.53 31.17 5.26
N ILE A 31 10.49 30.79 3.99
CA ILE A 31 11.66 30.62 3.14
C ILE A 31 11.49 31.57 1.93
N ASP A 32 12.50 32.37 1.63
CA ASP A 32 12.48 33.41 0.59
C ASP A 32 11.27 34.38 0.71
N GLY A 33 10.80 34.60 1.94
CA GLY A 33 9.66 35.47 2.26
C GLY A 33 8.29 34.80 1.97
N GLU A 34 8.22 33.55 1.52
CA GLU A 34 6.98 32.81 1.32
C GLU A 34 6.66 31.95 2.56
N GLU A 35 5.38 31.95 3.00
CA GLU A 35 4.85 31.04 4.02
C GLU A 35 4.71 29.63 3.47
N LEU A 36 5.09 28.62 4.23
CA LEU A 36 5.02 27.22 3.82
C LEU A 36 3.63 26.63 4.15
N GLU A 37 3.02 25.92 3.22
CA GLU A 37 1.74 25.22 3.46
C GLU A 37 1.98 23.81 4.05
N ASP A 38 3.01 23.10 3.59
CA ASP A 38 3.35 21.76 4.01
C ASP A 38 4.81 21.38 3.63
N ILE A 39 5.17 20.13 3.91
CA ILE A 39 6.50 19.56 3.68
C ILE A 39 6.99 19.74 2.22
N PHE A 40 6.12 19.74 1.23
CA PHE A 40 6.55 19.89 -0.17
C PHE A 40 7.00 21.31 -0.50
N ASP A 41 6.47 22.34 0.17
CA ASP A 41 7.02 23.68 0.03
C ASP A 41 8.42 23.74 0.65
N TYR A 42 8.58 23.11 1.83
CA TYR A 42 9.87 23.02 2.51
C TYR A 42 10.90 22.31 1.63
N ASP A 43 10.62 21.09 1.20
CA ASP A 43 11.55 20.29 0.38
C ASP A 43 11.92 21.02 -0.93
N TYR A 44 10.91 21.59 -1.62
CA TYR A 44 11.15 22.29 -2.88
C TYR A 44 11.99 23.55 -2.71
N MET A 45 11.76 24.34 -1.62
CA MET A 45 12.47 25.58 -1.40
C MET A 45 13.89 25.34 -0.86
N THR A 46 14.10 24.29 -0.07
CA THR A 46 15.42 23.94 0.47
C THR A 46 16.31 23.17 -0.49
N ASP A 47 15.77 22.64 -1.60
CA ASP A 47 16.55 22.02 -2.70
C ASP A 47 17.34 23.07 -3.52
N ALA A 48 17.08 24.35 -3.29
CA ALA A 48 17.82 25.43 -3.94
C ALA A 48 19.27 25.52 -3.43
N GLU A 49 20.20 25.96 -4.29
CA GLU A 49 21.61 26.15 -3.90
C GLU A 49 21.76 27.13 -2.71
N SER A 50 20.90 28.17 -2.69
CA SER A 50 20.86 29.15 -1.62
C SER A 50 19.46 29.74 -1.45
N PHE A 51 19.09 30.07 -0.22
CA PHE A 51 17.80 30.69 0.13
C PHE A 51 17.89 31.44 1.46
N VAL A 52 16.87 32.25 1.76
CA VAL A 52 16.75 32.99 3.02
C VAL A 52 15.67 32.38 3.88
N MET A 53 16.01 31.89 5.07
CA MET A 53 15.09 31.30 6.02
C MET A 53 14.83 32.28 7.18
N VAL A 54 13.57 32.48 7.55
CA VAL A 54 13.20 33.25 8.76
C VAL A 54 12.69 32.31 9.82
N VAL A 55 13.36 32.31 10.97
CA VAL A 55 13.04 31.46 12.11
C VAL A 55 12.78 32.30 13.34
N ARG A 56 11.71 31.99 14.08
CA ARG A 56 11.45 32.56 15.41
C ARG A 56 12.04 31.64 16.46
N LYS A 57 13.02 32.15 17.21
CA LYS A 57 13.63 31.47 18.35
C LYS A 57 12.63 31.30 19.49
N ALA A 58 12.89 30.35 20.39
CA ALA A 58 12.06 30.11 21.58
C ALA A 58 11.93 31.34 22.51
N ASN A 59 12.91 32.24 22.48
CA ASN A 59 12.89 33.54 23.25
C ASN A 59 12.05 34.63 22.58
N GLY A 60 11.52 34.38 21.36
CA GLY A 60 10.68 35.29 20.59
C GLY A 60 11.42 36.19 19.59
N GLU A 61 12.75 36.10 19.51
CA GLU A 61 13.53 36.80 18.49
C GLU A 61 13.30 36.16 17.12
N GLU A 62 13.28 36.96 16.06
CA GLU A 62 13.24 36.50 14.69
C GLU A 62 14.62 36.63 14.05
N TRP A 63 15.12 35.51 13.54
CA TRP A 63 16.39 35.45 12.87
C TRP A 63 16.16 35.27 11.38
N GLU A 64 16.89 36.03 10.58
CA GLU A 64 16.98 35.90 9.14
C GLU A 64 18.32 35.23 8.81
N LEU A 65 18.27 34.01 8.22
CA LEU A 65 19.41 33.16 7.97
C LEU A 65 19.60 33.04 6.46
N GLU A 66 20.74 33.48 5.95
CA GLU A 66 21.17 33.23 4.58
C GLU A 66 21.83 31.84 4.57
N ILE A 67 21.30 30.89 3.79
CA ILE A 67 21.74 29.50 3.76
C ILE A 67 22.25 29.16 2.37
N GLU A 68 23.47 28.64 2.30
CA GLU A 68 24.07 28.04 1.10
C GLU A 68 24.19 26.54 1.33
N SER A 69 23.08 25.79 1.11
CA SER A 69 23.03 24.34 1.38
C SER A 69 23.54 23.49 0.23
N GLY A 70 23.55 24.04 -0.99
CA GLY A 70 23.85 23.26 -2.19
C GLY A 70 22.86 22.09 -2.42
N GLY A 71 21.65 22.18 -1.86
CA GLY A 71 20.64 21.12 -1.90
C GLY A 71 20.82 20.01 -0.85
N GLU A 72 21.71 20.20 0.14
CA GLU A 72 21.84 19.27 1.26
C GLU A 72 20.69 19.42 2.27
N ASP A 73 20.30 18.30 2.90
CA ASP A 73 19.30 18.30 3.97
C ASP A 73 19.78 19.15 5.15
N LEU A 74 18.91 20.07 5.59
CA LEU A 74 19.22 20.94 6.73
C LEU A 74 19.26 20.17 8.05
N GLY A 75 18.67 18.97 8.14
CA GLY A 75 18.58 18.17 9.35
C GLY A 75 17.51 18.62 10.33
N LEU A 76 16.41 19.21 9.85
CA LEU A 76 15.28 19.63 10.66
C LEU A 76 14.17 18.58 10.70
N THR A 77 13.63 18.32 11.89
CA THR A 77 12.40 17.52 12.08
C THR A 77 11.31 18.39 12.66
N PHE A 78 10.12 18.37 12.06
CA PHE A 78 8.97 19.16 12.47
C PHE A 78 8.00 18.37 13.35
N GLU A 79 7.12 19.07 14.10
CA GLU A 79 6.13 18.46 15.01
C GLU A 79 5.18 17.49 14.29
N ASN A 80 4.87 17.76 13.03
CA ASN A 80 4.16 16.87 12.13
C ASN A 80 5.01 16.67 10.89
N GLY A 81 5.31 15.44 10.52
CA GLY A 81 6.12 15.11 9.34
C GLY A 81 5.56 15.67 8.02
N LEU A 82 4.28 16.01 7.96
CA LEU A 82 3.68 16.70 6.82
C LEU A 82 3.66 18.23 6.97
N MET A 83 4.10 18.77 8.12
CA MET A 83 4.04 20.19 8.47
C MET A 83 2.62 20.80 8.49
N SER A 84 1.58 19.98 8.32
CA SER A 84 0.17 20.37 8.43
C SER A 84 -0.71 19.16 8.69
N ASP A 85 -1.98 19.39 9.06
CA ASP A 85 -2.92 18.31 9.38
C ASP A 85 -3.18 17.40 8.16
N TYR A 86 -3.46 16.11 8.45
CA TYR A 86 -3.89 15.15 7.43
C TYR A 86 -5.23 15.54 6.80
N LYS A 87 -5.34 15.38 5.49
CA LYS A 87 -6.57 15.68 4.74
C LYS A 87 -7.44 14.42 4.64
N SER A 88 -8.53 14.38 5.40
CA SER A 88 -9.50 13.29 5.33
C SER A 88 -10.27 13.29 3.99
N CYS A 89 -10.65 12.08 3.53
CA CYS A 89 -11.47 11.87 2.35
C CYS A 89 -12.88 12.44 2.54
N SER A 90 -13.35 13.22 1.57
CA SER A 90 -14.71 13.78 1.53
C SER A 90 -15.74 12.89 0.83
N ASN A 91 -15.31 11.78 0.25
CA ASN A 91 -16.16 10.88 -0.52
C ASN A 91 -16.94 9.92 0.38
N LYS A 92 -18.05 9.39 -0.16
CA LYS A 92 -18.85 8.31 0.42
C LYS A 92 -19.00 7.19 -0.60
N CYS A 93 -17.87 6.63 -1.02
CA CYS A 93 -17.82 5.60 -2.06
C CYS A 93 -18.68 4.40 -1.67
N ILE A 94 -19.50 3.92 -2.61
CA ILE A 94 -20.40 2.76 -2.37
C ILE A 94 -19.64 1.48 -2.02
N PHE A 95 -18.33 1.43 -2.36
CA PHE A 95 -17.41 0.33 -2.13
C PHE A 95 -16.36 0.62 -1.04
N CYS A 96 -16.46 1.75 -0.31
CA CYS A 96 -15.46 2.14 0.68
C CYS A 96 -15.27 1.04 1.74
N PHE A 97 -14.04 0.56 1.90
CA PHE A 97 -13.75 -0.49 2.87
C PHE A 97 -13.87 0.03 4.31
N ILE A 98 -13.48 1.28 4.55
CA ILE A 98 -13.57 1.91 5.88
C ILE A 98 -15.03 2.00 6.37
N ASP A 99 -15.99 2.23 5.46
CA ASP A 99 -17.42 2.25 5.82
C ASP A 99 -17.97 0.86 6.19
N GLN A 100 -17.23 -0.20 5.92
CA GLN A 100 -17.55 -1.58 6.24
C GLN A 100 -16.77 -2.10 7.46
N MET A 101 -16.05 -1.23 8.17
CA MET A 101 -15.35 -1.60 9.41
C MET A 101 -16.36 -1.78 10.55
N PRO A 102 -16.20 -2.81 11.40
CA PRO A 102 -17.05 -2.98 12.56
C PRO A 102 -16.82 -1.85 13.58
N PRO A 103 -17.80 -1.49 14.39
CA PRO A 103 -17.61 -0.50 15.44
C PRO A 103 -16.70 -1.02 16.57
N GLY A 104 -16.00 -0.10 17.25
CA GLY A 104 -15.22 -0.43 18.45
C GLY A 104 -13.80 -0.88 18.21
N MET A 105 -13.27 -0.73 16.99
CA MET A 105 -11.86 -0.89 16.71
C MET A 105 -11.09 0.40 17.06
N ARG A 106 -9.74 0.36 17.02
CA ARG A 106 -8.92 1.56 17.27
C ARG A 106 -9.23 2.69 16.27
N GLU A 107 -9.21 3.91 16.74
CA GLU A 107 -9.68 5.09 16.01
C GLU A 107 -8.95 5.29 14.66
N THR A 108 -7.66 4.98 14.60
CA THR A 108 -6.85 5.11 13.38
C THR A 108 -7.37 4.30 12.20
N LEU A 109 -8.08 3.18 12.42
CA LEU A 109 -8.66 2.35 11.38
C LEU A 109 -9.91 2.96 10.70
N TYR A 110 -10.49 4.01 11.29
CA TYR A 110 -11.63 4.73 10.71
C TYR A 110 -11.23 5.97 9.94
N PHE A 111 -9.93 6.31 9.94
CA PHE A 111 -9.45 7.43 9.16
C PHE A 111 -9.52 7.11 7.65
N LYS A 112 -10.23 7.95 6.92
CA LYS A 112 -10.33 7.85 5.45
C LYS A 112 -9.29 8.75 4.85
N ASP A 113 -8.23 8.18 4.32
CA ASP A 113 -7.20 8.91 3.61
C ASP A 113 -7.63 9.30 2.19
N ASP A 114 -7.37 10.54 1.80
CA ASP A 114 -7.36 11.06 0.43
C ASP A 114 -6.41 12.27 0.36
N ASP A 115 -5.31 12.18 1.09
CA ASP A 115 -4.29 13.22 1.17
C ASP A 115 -3.26 13.03 0.05
N SER A 116 -3.20 13.99 -0.88
CA SER A 116 -2.30 13.91 -2.03
C SER A 116 -0.82 13.79 -1.65
N ARG A 117 -0.42 14.27 -0.47
CA ARG A 117 0.97 14.17 0.00
C ARG A 117 1.37 12.72 0.26
N LEU A 118 0.45 11.92 0.78
CA LEU A 118 0.69 10.49 1.04
C LEU A 118 0.81 9.68 -0.25
N SER A 119 0.27 10.18 -1.37
CA SER A 119 0.50 9.55 -2.67
C SER A 119 1.98 9.58 -3.06
N PHE A 120 2.68 10.69 -2.80
CA PHE A 120 4.10 10.83 -3.12
C PHE A 120 5.02 10.21 -2.06
N LEU A 121 4.65 10.31 -0.78
CA LEU A 121 5.49 9.86 0.33
C LEU A 121 5.35 8.38 0.66
N GLN A 122 4.17 7.80 0.43
CA GLN A 122 3.82 6.43 0.85
C GLN A 122 3.21 5.58 -0.27
N GLY A 123 3.04 6.14 -1.47
CA GLY A 123 2.41 5.42 -2.58
C GLY A 123 0.89 5.29 -2.50
N ASN A 124 0.22 6.02 -1.61
CA ASN A 124 -1.23 5.93 -1.43
C ASN A 124 -1.99 6.35 -2.70
N TYR A 125 -3.09 5.63 -2.97
CA TYR A 125 -3.98 5.92 -4.08
C TYR A 125 -5.04 6.94 -3.68
N ILE A 126 -5.07 8.10 -4.34
CA ILE A 126 -5.97 9.22 -4.07
C ILE A 126 -7.01 9.44 -5.17
N THR A 127 -8.15 9.98 -4.80
CA THR A 127 -9.26 10.17 -5.78
C THR A 127 -9.16 11.44 -6.62
N LEU A 128 -8.26 12.35 -6.32
CA LEU A 128 -8.16 13.72 -6.82
C LEU A 128 -9.39 14.62 -6.51
N THR A 129 -10.41 14.09 -5.79
CA THR A 129 -11.60 14.91 -5.46
C THR A 129 -11.34 15.92 -4.35
N ASN A 130 -10.35 15.68 -3.50
CA ASN A 130 -9.91 16.61 -2.46
C ASN A 130 -8.93 17.68 -2.98
N MET A 131 -8.41 17.51 -4.20
CA MET A 131 -7.46 18.45 -4.82
C MET A 131 -8.17 19.57 -5.54
N ARG A 132 -7.89 20.81 -5.12
CA ARG A 132 -8.31 22.04 -5.82
C ARG A 132 -7.31 22.37 -6.94
N ASP A 133 -7.62 23.35 -7.76
CA ASP A 133 -6.73 23.81 -8.83
C ASP A 133 -5.33 24.15 -8.32
N LYS A 134 -5.25 24.86 -7.21
CA LYS A 134 -3.96 25.19 -6.59
C LYS A 134 -3.12 23.97 -6.20
N ASP A 135 -3.78 22.90 -5.74
CA ASP A 135 -3.08 21.67 -5.33
C ASP A 135 -2.52 20.96 -6.58
N ILE A 136 -3.25 20.93 -7.69
CA ILE A 136 -2.78 20.42 -8.99
C ILE A 136 -1.62 21.29 -9.54
N GLU A 137 -1.72 22.61 -9.42
CA GLU A 137 -0.67 23.55 -9.86
C GLU A 137 0.63 23.36 -9.05
N ARG A 138 0.53 23.08 -7.74
CA ARG A 138 1.70 22.77 -6.90
C ARG A 138 2.37 21.46 -7.35
N VAL A 139 1.61 20.39 -7.59
CA VAL A 139 2.14 19.14 -8.14
C VAL A 139 2.90 19.38 -9.45
N ILE A 140 2.35 20.20 -10.34
CA ILE A 140 2.99 20.55 -11.60
C ILE A 140 4.24 21.42 -11.40
N ARG A 141 4.16 22.46 -10.56
CA ARG A 141 5.28 23.38 -10.25
C ARG A 141 6.47 22.65 -9.66
N TYR A 142 6.21 21.74 -8.70
CA TYR A 142 7.25 20.98 -8.00
C TYR A 142 7.63 19.69 -8.73
N HIS A 143 6.97 19.41 -9.85
CA HIS A 143 7.16 18.19 -10.65
C HIS A 143 7.08 16.90 -9.82
N LEU A 144 6.16 16.86 -8.83
CA LEU A 144 5.98 15.70 -7.95
C LEU A 144 5.45 14.51 -8.73
N SER A 145 6.20 13.39 -8.69
CA SER A 145 5.98 12.23 -9.57
C SER A 145 6.60 10.96 -8.97
N PRO A 146 5.96 9.78 -9.07
CA PRO A 146 4.62 9.54 -9.63
C PRO A 146 3.49 9.90 -8.67
N ILE A 147 2.28 10.11 -9.21
CA ILE A 147 1.06 10.22 -8.44
C ILE A 147 0.15 9.02 -8.69
N ASN A 148 -0.39 8.42 -7.62
CA ASN A 148 -1.24 7.23 -7.69
C ASN A 148 -2.71 7.63 -7.58
N ILE A 149 -3.52 7.27 -8.59
CA ILE A 149 -4.88 7.79 -8.77
C ILE A 149 -5.94 6.69 -8.71
N SER A 150 -6.85 6.81 -7.74
CA SER A 150 -8.08 6.01 -7.64
C SER A 150 -9.11 6.53 -8.65
N VAL A 151 -9.17 5.93 -9.83
CA VAL A 151 -10.03 6.37 -10.93
C VAL A 151 -11.42 5.76 -10.83
N HIS A 152 -11.52 4.45 -10.73
CA HIS A 152 -12.72 3.60 -10.67
C HIS A 152 -13.60 3.64 -11.91
N ALA A 153 -13.87 4.81 -12.51
CA ALA A 153 -14.56 5.00 -13.77
C ALA A 153 -14.19 6.36 -14.40
N THR A 154 -14.09 6.42 -15.73
CA THR A 154 -13.91 7.68 -16.48
C THR A 154 -15.23 8.28 -16.93
N ASN A 155 -16.33 7.53 -16.91
CA ASN A 155 -17.68 8.05 -17.11
C ASN A 155 -18.03 9.02 -15.96
N PRO A 156 -18.22 10.33 -16.22
CA PRO A 156 -18.40 11.34 -15.18
C PRO A 156 -19.61 11.08 -14.28
N GLU A 157 -20.73 10.66 -14.87
CA GLU A 157 -21.98 10.41 -14.14
C GLU A 157 -21.83 9.17 -13.25
N LEU A 158 -21.27 8.09 -13.80
CA LEU A 158 -21.02 6.86 -13.05
C LEU A 158 -20.04 7.12 -11.91
N ARG A 159 -18.93 7.85 -12.15
CA ARG A 159 -17.95 8.17 -11.13
C ARG A 159 -18.57 8.99 -9.99
N CYS A 160 -19.35 10.03 -10.30
CA CYS A 160 -20.10 10.80 -9.29
C CYS A 160 -21.02 9.91 -8.45
N LYS A 161 -21.70 8.94 -9.08
CA LYS A 161 -22.56 7.97 -8.39
C LYS A 161 -21.75 7.03 -7.51
N MET A 162 -20.65 6.47 -8.00
CA MET A 162 -19.82 5.51 -7.27
C MET A 162 -19.11 6.14 -6.06
N LEU A 163 -18.59 7.37 -6.20
CA LEU A 163 -17.92 8.09 -5.12
C LEU A 163 -18.91 8.85 -4.21
N HIS A 164 -20.19 8.87 -4.59
CA HIS A 164 -21.22 9.70 -3.96
C HIS A 164 -20.75 11.16 -3.77
N ASN A 165 -20.13 11.70 -4.82
CA ASN A 165 -19.55 13.04 -4.85
C ASN A 165 -19.84 13.69 -6.20
N ARG A 166 -20.64 14.75 -6.21
CA ARG A 166 -21.06 15.47 -7.44
C ARG A 166 -19.90 16.12 -8.19
N PHE A 167 -18.75 16.30 -7.57
CA PHE A 167 -17.56 16.90 -8.16
C PHE A 167 -16.57 15.88 -8.70
N ALA A 168 -16.85 14.58 -8.58
CA ALA A 168 -15.91 13.53 -8.99
C ALA A 168 -15.82 13.32 -10.50
N GLY A 169 -16.69 13.98 -11.29
CA GLY A 169 -16.77 13.76 -12.74
C GLY A 169 -15.65 14.41 -13.58
N ASP A 170 -14.82 15.26 -12.99
CA ASP A 170 -13.75 16.01 -13.66
C ASP A 170 -12.41 15.28 -13.78
N ILE A 171 -12.39 13.99 -13.50
CA ILE A 171 -11.14 13.19 -13.37
C ILE A 171 -10.25 13.26 -14.61
N LEU A 172 -10.82 13.16 -15.83
CA LEU A 172 -10.05 13.21 -17.07
C LEU A 172 -9.46 14.59 -17.34
N GLU A 173 -10.09 15.66 -16.87
CA GLU A 173 -9.56 17.02 -16.97
C GLU A 173 -8.30 17.15 -16.09
N LYS A 174 -8.37 16.71 -14.82
CA LYS A 174 -7.25 16.73 -13.89
C LYS A 174 -6.08 15.88 -14.39
N ILE A 175 -6.35 14.64 -14.81
CA ILE A 175 -5.35 13.75 -15.43
C ILE A 175 -4.73 14.42 -16.67
N GLY A 176 -5.55 15.06 -17.51
CA GLY A 176 -5.07 15.78 -18.70
C GLY A 176 -4.14 16.95 -18.38
N ARG A 177 -4.32 17.64 -17.26
CA ARG A 177 -3.41 18.69 -16.79
C ARG A 177 -2.08 18.11 -16.35
N LEU A 178 -2.10 17.05 -15.55
CA LEU A 178 -0.90 16.33 -15.08
C LEU A 178 -0.11 15.75 -16.27
N TYR A 179 -0.81 15.12 -17.21
CA TYR A 179 -0.22 14.59 -18.46
C TYR A 179 0.52 15.65 -19.27
N LYS A 180 -0.11 16.83 -19.48
CA LYS A 180 0.51 17.94 -20.22
C LYS A 180 1.77 18.47 -19.54
N ALA A 181 1.88 18.33 -18.24
CA ALA A 181 3.04 18.72 -17.44
C ALA A 181 4.10 17.61 -17.34
N GLY A 182 3.87 16.43 -17.93
CA GLY A 182 4.83 15.32 -17.88
C GLY A 182 4.87 14.58 -16.56
N ILE A 183 3.84 14.72 -15.71
CA ILE A 183 3.76 14.02 -14.42
C ILE A 183 3.43 12.55 -14.66
N ARG A 184 4.26 11.65 -14.11
CA ARG A 184 4.00 10.21 -14.16
C ARG A 184 2.86 9.85 -13.22
N MET A 185 2.01 8.92 -13.65
CA MET A 185 0.78 8.53 -12.96
C MET A 185 0.60 7.02 -12.98
N ASN A 186 0.16 6.45 -11.87
CA ASN A 186 -0.42 5.11 -11.82
C ASN A 186 -1.91 5.23 -11.53
N SER A 187 -2.69 4.26 -11.97
CA SER A 187 -4.12 4.29 -11.75
C SER A 187 -4.67 2.97 -11.23
N GLN A 188 -5.80 3.05 -10.53
CA GLN A 188 -6.49 1.91 -9.95
C GLN A 188 -7.99 1.98 -10.23
N VAL A 189 -8.57 0.82 -10.50
CA VAL A 189 -10.02 0.59 -10.57
C VAL A 189 -10.40 -0.47 -9.55
N VAL A 190 -11.20 -0.09 -8.55
CA VAL A 190 -11.96 -1.06 -7.75
C VAL A 190 -13.20 -1.45 -8.56
N LEU A 191 -13.21 -2.68 -9.05
CA LEU A 191 -14.26 -3.18 -9.93
C LEU A 191 -15.47 -3.65 -9.11
N CYS A 192 -16.65 -3.13 -9.42
CA CYS A 192 -17.92 -3.46 -8.80
C CYS A 192 -18.82 -4.11 -9.85
N LYS A 193 -19.25 -5.36 -9.63
CA LYS A 193 -20.06 -6.15 -10.56
C LYS A 193 -21.36 -5.43 -10.92
N GLY A 194 -21.64 -5.36 -12.21
CA GLY A 194 -22.84 -4.70 -12.78
C GLY A 194 -22.82 -3.17 -12.71
N LEU A 195 -21.69 -2.54 -12.35
CA LEU A 195 -21.60 -1.08 -12.27
C LEU A 195 -20.52 -0.50 -13.20
N ASN A 196 -19.25 -0.76 -12.91
CA ASN A 196 -18.13 -0.24 -13.69
C ASN A 196 -17.34 -1.36 -14.41
N ASP A 197 -17.90 -2.56 -14.49
CA ASP A 197 -17.41 -3.69 -15.29
C ASP A 197 -17.89 -3.62 -16.76
N GLY A 198 -17.54 -4.61 -17.55
CA GLY A 198 -17.94 -4.72 -18.97
C GLY A 198 -17.59 -3.47 -19.80
N GLU A 199 -18.56 -2.85 -20.43
CA GLU A 199 -18.38 -1.69 -21.31
C GLU A 199 -17.79 -0.46 -20.60
N GLU A 200 -18.12 -0.26 -19.33
CA GLU A 200 -17.56 0.85 -18.54
C GLU A 200 -16.09 0.62 -18.20
N LEU A 201 -15.66 -0.63 -17.99
CA LEU A 201 -14.25 -0.96 -17.85
C LEU A 201 -13.50 -0.76 -19.18
N ASP A 202 -14.06 -1.20 -20.31
CA ASP A 202 -13.49 -0.95 -21.65
C ASP A 202 -13.30 0.56 -21.90
N ARG A 203 -14.30 1.36 -21.57
CA ARG A 203 -14.24 2.81 -21.66
C ARG A 203 -13.11 3.37 -20.79
N THR A 204 -13.04 2.97 -19.54
CA THR A 204 -12.04 3.45 -18.58
C THR A 204 -10.62 3.12 -19.04
N ILE A 205 -10.36 1.89 -19.47
CA ILE A 205 -9.07 1.47 -20.01
C ILE A 205 -8.71 2.27 -21.26
N SER A 206 -9.65 2.43 -22.19
CA SER A 206 -9.45 3.19 -23.42
C SER A 206 -9.15 4.67 -23.17
N ASP A 207 -9.85 5.29 -22.21
CA ASP A 207 -9.67 6.71 -21.90
C ASP A 207 -8.32 6.95 -21.22
N LEU A 208 -7.92 6.10 -20.26
CA LEU A 208 -6.64 6.22 -19.55
C LEU A 208 -5.46 5.94 -20.46
N GLY A 209 -5.59 4.98 -21.38
CA GLY A 209 -4.54 4.67 -22.36
C GLY A 209 -4.16 5.83 -23.30
N LYS A 210 -5.01 6.87 -23.41
CA LYS A 210 -4.69 8.09 -24.18
C LYS A 210 -3.62 8.97 -23.52
N PHE A 211 -3.32 8.71 -22.24
CA PHE A 211 -2.34 9.44 -21.45
C PHE A 211 -0.97 8.74 -21.35
N LEU A 212 -0.77 7.63 -22.09
CA LEU A 212 0.55 7.04 -22.27
C LEU A 212 1.51 8.06 -22.92
N PRO A 213 2.81 8.13 -22.54
CA PRO A 213 3.47 7.21 -21.60
C PRO A 213 3.39 7.65 -20.14
N TYR A 214 2.82 8.81 -19.80
CA TYR A 214 2.84 9.34 -18.43
C TYR A 214 1.80 8.66 -17.50
N MET A 215 0.72 8.09 -18.03
CA MET A 215 -0.09 7.13 -17.30
C MET A 215 0.57 5.76 -17.46
N GLU A 216 1.46 5.41 -16.52
CA GLU A 216 2.35 4.25 -16.65
C GLU A 216 1.61 2.92 -16.53
N SER A 217 0.62 2.86 -15.63
CA SER A 217 -0.10 1.61 -15.39
C SER A 217 -1.52 1.82 -14.87
N LEU A 218 -2.34 0.79 -15.07
CA LEU A 218 -3.69 0.66 -14.52
C LEU A 218 -3.85 -0.70 -13.84
N SER A 219 -4.14 -0.72 -12.54
CA SER A 219 -4.54 -1.94 -11.83
C SER A 219 -6.07 -2.06 -11.75
N VAL A 220 -6.56 -3.28 -11.93
CA VAL A 220 -7.98 -3.63 -11.75
C VAL A 220 -8.07 -4.62 -10.61
N VAL A 221 -8.73 -4.22 -9.52
CA VAL A 221 -8.90 -5.06 -8.31
C VAL A 221 -10.38 -5.31 -8.06
N PRO A 222 -10.80 -6.49 -7.58
CA PRO A 222 -12.20 -6.74 -7.23
C PRO A 222 -12.58 -6.00 -5.95
N VAL A 223 -13.85 -5.64 -5.83
CA VAL A 223 -14.37 -5.05 -4.60
C VAL A 223 -14.35 -6.05 -3.45
N GLY A 224 -13.81 -5.66 -2.29
CA GLY A 224 -13.89 -6.41 -1.04
C GLY A 224 -15.18 -6.09 -0.29
N LEU A 225 -15.93 -7.13 0.12
CA LEU A 225 -17.19 -6.96 0.83
C LEU A 225 -17.13 -7.69 2.19
N THR A 226 -17.21 -6.91 3.29
CA THR A 226 -17.29 -7.47 4.64
C THR A 226 -18.74 -7.83 4.99
N LYS A 227 -18.95 -8.52 6.12
CA LYS A 227 -20.29 -8.77 6.66
C LYS A 227 -20.96 -7.53 7.27
N TYR A 228 -20.23 -6.43 7.47
CA TYR A 228 -20.71 -5.20 8.11
C TYR A 228 -21.22 -4.19 7.08
N ARG A 229 -22.17 -4.60 6.25
CA ARG A 229 -22.71 -3.76 5.16
C ARG A 229 -24.16 -3.32 5.37
N GLU A 230 -24.68 -3.42 6.57
CA GLU A 230 -26.03 -2.95 6.87
C GLU A 230 -26.16 -1.44 6.60
N GLY A 231 -27.15 -1.04 5.81
CA GLY A 231 -27.37 0.36 5.41
C GLY A 231 -26.45 0.89 4.31
N LEU A 232 -25.47 0.12 3.83
CA LEU A 232 -24.63 0.49 2.69
C LEU A 232 -25.25 0.05 1.36
N ALA A 233 -24.77 0.65 0.26
CA ALA A 233 -25.23 0.31 -1.09
C ALA A 233 -25.05 -1.20 -1.37
N PRO A 234 -26.04 -1.87 -1.98
CA PRO A 234 -25.92 -3.28 -2.34
C PRO A 234 -24.87 -3.45 -3.41
N LEU A 235 -23.93 -4.37 -3.18
CA LEU A 235 -22.90 -4.79 -4.13
C LEU A 235 -22.84 -6.30 -4.16
N GLU A 236 -22.46 -6.84 -5.31
CA GLU A 236 -22.30 -8.27 -5.51
C GLU A 236 -20.82 -8.63 -5.67
N LEU A 237 -20.44 -9.82 -5.16
CA LEU A 237 -19.11 -10.39 -5.38
C LEU A 237 -19.02 -10.96 -6.80
N PHE A 238 -17.80 -10.95 -7.32
CA PHE A 238 -17.49 -11.70 -8.53
C PHE A 238 -17.34 -13.19 -8.20
N GLU A 239 -17.82 -14.03 -9.11
CA GLU A 239 -17.65 -15.47 -9.07
C GLU A 239 -16.59 -15.91 -10.11
N LYS A 240 -16.24 -17.20 -10.12
CA LYS A 240 -15.23 -17.78 -11.01
C LYS A 240 -15.44 -17.41 -12.48
N GLU A 241 -16.66 -17.58 -12.97
CA GLU A 241 -17.01 -17.27 -14.37
C GLU A 241 -16.90 -15.79 -14.69
N ASP A 242 -17.22 -14.93 -13.73
CA ASP A 242 -17.08 -13.47 -13.87
C ASP A 242 -15.62 -13.08 -13.93
N ALA A 243 -14.78 -13.64 -13.03
CA ALA A 243 -13.34 -13.41 -13.03
C ALA A 243 -12.70 -13.84 -14.36
N GLY A 244 -13.11 -14.98 -14.91
CA GLY A 244 -12.66 -15.42 -16.23
C GLY A 244 -13.03 -14.44 -17.36
N LYS A 245 -14.19 -13.77 -17.29
CA LYS A 245 -14.58 -12.73 -18.25
C LYS A 245 -13.73 -11.48 -18.09
N VAL A 246 -13.50 -11.03 -16.86
CA VAL A 246 -12.65 -9.86 -16.56
C VAL A 246 -11.22 -10.11 -17.05
N LEU A 247 -10.61 -11.25 -16.74
CA LEU A 247 -9.28 -11.59 -17.23
C LEU A 247 -9.20 -11.59 -18.76
N LYS A 248 -10.19 -12.20 -19.45
CA LYS A 248 -10.25 -12.18 -20.91
C LYS A 248 -10.35 -10.76 -21.47
N GLN A 249 -11.11 -9.88 -20.83
CA GLN A 249 -11.25 -8.48 -21.20
C GLN A 249 -9.92 -7.73 -21.03
N ILE A 250 -9.26 -7.89 -19.89
CA ILE A 250 -7.95 -7.28 -19.60
C ILE A 250 -6.89 -7.78 -20.60
N HIS A 251 -6.81 -9.10 -20.86
CA HIS A 251 -5.85 -9.65 -21.83
C HIS A 251 -6.03 -9.08 -23.23
N LYS A 252 -7.27 -8.86 -23.68
CA LYS A 252 -7.55 -8.20 -24.97
C LYS A 252 -6.95 -6.80 -25.05
N TRP A 253 -7.06 -6.03 -23.94
CA TRP A 253 -6.48 -4.70 -23.86
C TRP A 253 -4.96 -4.72 -23.77
N GLN A 254 -4.39 -5.66 -23.06
CA GLN A 254 -2.94 -5.86 -22.98
C GLN A 254 -2.35 -6.16 -24.35
N ASP A 255 -2.99 -7.05 -25.13
CA ASP A 255 -2.57 -7.34 -26.51
C ASP A 255 -2.63 -6.08 -27.40
N TYR A 256 -3.66 -5.26 -27.21
CA TYR A 256 -3.77 -3.97 -27.91
C TYR A 256 -2.63 -3.02 -27.52
N PHE A 257 -2.33 -2.85 -26.22
CA PHE A 257 -1.30 -1.93 -25.76
C PHE A 257 0.09 -2.41 -26.10
N ARG A 258 0.39 -3.69 -25.95
CA ARG A 258 1.68 -4.28 -26.37
C ARG A 258 1.94 -4.05 -27.85
N LYS A 259 0.95 -4.26 -28.69
CA LYS A 259 1.08 -4.10 -30.15
C LYS A 259 1.29 -2.64 -30.56
N ASN A 260 0.63 -1.67 -29.90
CA ASN A 260 0.59 -0.29 -30.36
C ASN A 260 1.55 0.63 -29.57
N TYR A 261 1.89 0.27 -28.31
CA TYR A 261 2.65 1.11 -27.40
C TYR A 261 3.84 0.40 -26.76
N GLY A 262 3.96 -0.92 -26.90
CA GLY A 262 5.06 -1.70 -26.34
C GLY A 262 4.98 -1.93 -24.82
N THR A 263 3.83 -1.71 -24.19
CA THR A 263 3.59 -1.93 -22.77
C THR A 263 2.34 -2.75 -22.51
N THR A 264 2.29 -3.46 -21.40
CA THR A 264 1.10 -4.18 -20.92
C THR A 264 0.02 -3.21 -20.44
N PHE A 265 0.40 -2.11 -19.79
CA PHE A 265 -0.40 -1.00 -19.28
C PHE A 265 -1.46 -1.40 -18.24
N VAL A 266 -2.41 -2.28 -18.56
CA VAL A 266 -3.50 -2.69 -17.65
C VAL A 266 -3.22 -4.06 -17.04
N HIS A 267 -3.33 -4.15 -15.71
CA HIS A 267 -3.01 -5.36 -14.95
C HIS A 267 -4.19 -5.80 -14.09
N ALA A 268 -4.46 -7.11 -14.11
CA ALA A 268 -5.37 -7.73 -13.16
C ALA A 268 -4.62 -8.05 -11.86
N SER A 269 -5.23 -7.80 -10.69
CA SER A 269 -4.69 -8.28 -9.43
C SER A 269 -4.67 -9.81 -9.36
N ASP A 270 -3.80 -10.35 -8.51
CA ASP A 270 -3.63 -11.79 -8.31
C ASP A 270 -4.95 -12.48 -7.91
N GLU A 271 -5.82 -11.75 -7.20
CA GLU A 271 -7.14 -12.25 -6.78
C GLU A 271 -7.99 -12.69 -7.97
N TRP A 272 -7.90 -12.03 -9.13
CA TRP A 272 -8.64 -12.44 -10.33
C TRP A 272 -8.20 -13.80 -10.87
N PHE A 273 -6.89 -14.05 -10.87
CA PHE A 273 -6.34 -15.35 -11.34
C PHE A 273 -6.73 -16.48 -10.38
N ILE A 274 -6.65 -16.23 -9.06
CA ILE A 274 -7.03 -17.22 -8.06
C ILE A 274 -8.53 -17.49 -8.11
N LEU A 275 -9.38 -16.46 -8.21
CA LEU A 275 -10.83 -16.61 -8.32
C LEU A 275 -11.25 -17.35 -9.60
N ALA A 276 -10.56 -17.09 -10.70
CA ALA A 276 -10.79 -17.79 -11.98
C ALA A 276 -10.16 -19.20 -12.01
N GLU A 277 -9.40 -19.62 -10.99
CA GLU A 277 -8.60 -20.85 -10.95
C GLU A 277 -7.65 -20.93 -12.16
N GLN A 278 -7.00 -19.83 -12.52
CA GLN A 278 -6.00 -19.74 -13.58
C GLN A 278 -4.61 -19.58 -12.99
N GLU A 279 -3.59 -20.03 -13.74
CA GLU A 279 -2.21 -19.81 -13.37
C GLU A 279 -1.82 -18.33 -13.46
N PHE A 280 -0.89 -17.91 -12.60
CA PHE A 280 -0.33 -16.56 -12.68
C PHE A 280 0.51 -16.41 -13.95
N PRO A 281 0.45 -15.27 -14.62
CA PRO A 281 1.32 -14.97 -15.75
C PRO A 281 2.81 -15.05 -15.39
N ASP A 282 3.66 -15.15 -16.40
CA ASP A 282 5.11 -15.08 -16.23
C ASP A 282 5.55 -13.67 -15.79
N GLU A 283 6.75 -13.56 -15.24
CA GLU A 283 7.33 -12.33 -14.71
C GLU A 283 7.28 -11.14 -15.70
N ALA A 284 7.56 -11.42 -16.98
CA ALA A 284 7.52 -10.39 -18.03
C ALA A 284 6.16 -9.68 -18.21
N TYR A 285 5.07 -10.32 -17.75
CA TYR A 285 3.73 -9.71 -17.76
C TYR A 285 3.62 -8.49 -16.85
N TYR A 286 4.36 -8.48 -15.74
CA TYR A 286 4.23 -7.48 -14.68
C TYR A 286 5.12 -6.25 -14.87
N GLU A 287 6.00 -6.21 -15.88
CA GLU A 287 6.83 -5.06 -16.26
C GLU A 287 7.53 -4.38 -15.09
N GLY A 288 8.14 -5.18 -14.19
CA GLY A 288 8.87 -4.67 -13.02
C GLY A 288 8.02 -4.48 -11.77
N TYR A 289 6.82 -5.05 -11.72
CA TYR A 289 5.97 -5.10 -10.52
C TYR A 289 5.56 -3.74 -9.94
N GLY A 290 5.32 -2.74 -10.79
CA GLY A 290 4.97 -1.38 -10.37
C GLY A 290 3.62 -1.23 -9.64
N GLN A 291 2.85 -2.31 -9.48
CA GLN A 291 1.51 -2.31 -8.87
C GLN A 291 1.36 -3.32 -7.72
N LEU A 292 2.47 -3.69 -7.04
CA LEU A 292 2.46 -4.65 -5.93
C LEU A 292 1.49 -4.26 -4.82
N GLU A 293 1.42 -2.97 -4.46
CA GLU A 293 0.50 -2.44 -3.44
C GLU A 293 -0.98 -2.69 -3.77
N ASN A 294 -1.30 -2.91 -5.04
CA ASN A 294 -2.62 -3.30 -5.51
C ASN A 294 -2.79 -4.82 -5.66
N GLY A 295 -1.87 -5.61 -5.11
CA GLY A 295 -1.92 -7.07 -5.20
C GLY A 295 -1.71 -7.59 -6.62
N VAL A 296 -0.93 -6.89 -7.45
CA VAL A 296 -0.60 -7.29 -8.83
C VAL A 296 0.80 -7.89 -8.85
N GLY A 297 0.88 -9.19 -9.05
CA GLY A 297 2.15 -9.92 -9.20
C GLY A 297 2.84 -10.33 -7.91
N MET A 298 2.24 -10.09 -6.74
CA MET A 298 2.81 -10.51 -5.44
C MET A 298 3.05 -12.03 -5.40
N MET A 299 2.08 -12.81 -5.89
CA MET A 299 2.20 -14.27 -5.91
C MET A 299 3.27 -14.75 -6.88
N ARG A 300 3.38 -14.12 -8.06
CA ARG A 300 4.44 -14.47 -9.02
C ARG A 300 5.81 -14.14 -8.46
N LEU A 301 5.99 -12.93 -7.92
CA LEU A 301 7.26 -12.52 -7.31
C LEU A 301 7.69 -13.49 -6.22
N LEU A 302 6.80 -13.81 -5.28
CA LEU A 302 7.07 -14.78 -4.22
C LEU A 302 7.49 -16.16 -4.77
N LEU A 303 6.80 -16.65 -5.82
CA LEU A 303 7.13 -17.93 -6.45
C LEU A 303 8.52 -17.94 -7.08
N GLU A 304 8.92 -16.87 -7.78
CA GLU A 304 10.23 -16.77 -8.41
C GLU A 304 11.35 -16.64 -7.36
N GLU A 305 11.17 -15.76 -6.37
CA GLU A 305 12.16 -15.56 -5.31
C GLU A 305 12.39 -16.81 -4.45
N VAL A 306 11.32 -17.57 -4.13
CA VAL A 306 11.46 -18.84 -3.41
C VAL A 306 12.21 -19.86 -4.26
N LYS A 307 11.89 -19.94 -5.54
CA LYS A 307 12.58 -20.84 -6.49
C LYS A 307 14.06 -20.49 -6.58
N GLU A 308 14.40 -19.23 -6.81
CA GLU A 308 15.78 -18.74 -6.86
C GLU A 308 16.53 -19.07 -5.57
N ARG A 309 15.90 -18.77 -4.42
CA ARG A 309 16.52 -19.09 -3.13
C ARG A 309 16.78 -20.59 -2.94
N LEU A 310 15.85 -21.44 -3.31
CA LEU A 310 16.03 -22.90 -3.25
C LEU A 310 17.12 -23.40 -4.21
N GLU A 311 17.30 -22.78 -5.37
CA GLU A 311 18.38 -23.09 -6.31
C GLU A 311 19.77 -22.74 -5.75
N GLU A 312 19.91 -21.66 -5.00
CA GLU A 312 21.16 -21.25 -4.31
C GLU A 312 21.57 -22.21 -3.19
N LEU A 313 20.63 -22.88 -2.56
CA LEU A 313 20.85 -23.70 -1.38
C LEU A 313 21.22 -25.15 -1.73
N THR A 314 22.12 -25.73 -0.93
CA THR A 314 22.31 -27.17 -0.91
C THR A 314 21.37 -27.79 0.13
N GLY A 315 20.50 -28.70 -0.33
CA GLY A 315 19.61 -29.43 0.56
C GLY A 315 20.36 -30.33 1.52
N ASP A 316 19.81 -30.54 2.72
CA ASP A 316 20.31 -31.45 3.73
C ASP A 316 19.15 -32.11 4.51
N ASN A 317 19.48 -32.95 5.49
CA ASN A 317 18.50 -33.67 6.31
C ASN A 317 18.30 -33.00 7.70
N ARG A 318 18.39 -31.67 7.80
CA ARG A 318 18.05 -30.98 9.03
C ARG A 318 16.62 -31.27 9.45
N GLU A 319 16.41 -31.49 10.72
CA GLU A 319 15.09 -31.78 11.25
C GLU A 319 14.49 -30.51 11.85
N LYS A 320 13.29 -30.14 11.42
CA LYS A 320 12.51 -29.05 11.99
C LYS A 320 11.03 -29.25 11.68
N HIS A 321 10.16 -28.88 12.60
CA HIS A 321 8.73 -28.89 12.37
C HIS A 321 8.15 -27.51 12.63
N VAL A 322 7.59 -26.87 11.61
CA VAL A 322 7.00 -25.52 11.68
C VAL A 322 5.56 -25.52 11.16
N ALA A 323 4.79 -24.56 11.65
CA ALA A 323 3.49 -24.25 11.10
C ALA A 323 3.53 -22.91 10.35
N ILE A 324 2.76 -22.79 9.26
CA ILE A 324 2.52 -21.53 8.56
C ILE A 324 1.01 -21.28 8.57
N ALA A 325 0.57 -20.09 8.95
CA ALA A 325 -0.83 -19.71 8.82
C ALA A 325 -1.00 -18.54 7.87
N THR A 326 -1.97 -18.67 6.96
CA THR A 326 -2.27 -17.67 5.94
C THR A 326 -3.77 -17.67 5.64
N ALA A 327 -4.27 -16.62 4.98
CA ALA A 327 -5.67 -16.57 4.59
C ALA A 327 -5.96 -17.43 3.35
N LYS A 328 -7.26 -17.58 3.08
CA LYS A 328 -7.79 -18.48 2.03
C LYS A 328 -7.19 -18.20 0.66
N LEU A 329 -6.97 -16.94 0.30
CA LEU A 329 -6.47 -16.54 -1.02
C LEU A 329 -5.06 -17.08 -1.29
N ALA A 330 -4.13 -16.85 -0.36
CA ALA A 330 -2.72 -17.26 -0.51
C ALA A 330 -2.48 -18.75 -0.19
N TYR A 331 -3.40 -19.41 0.53
CA TYR A 331 -3.21 -20.77 1.04
C TYR A 331 -2.74 -21.79 -0.01
N PRO A 332 -3.33 -21.88 -1.23
CA PRO A 332 -2.88 -22.87 -2.21
C PRO A 332 -1.41 -22.64 -2.64
N THR A 333 -1.03 -21.39 -2.85
CA THR A 333 0.33 -21.01 -3.25
C THR A 333 1.33 -21.29 -2.12
N ILE A 334 1.04 -20.87 -0.89
CA ILE A 334 1.89 -21.12 0.27
C ILE A 334 2.06 -22.62 0.52
N LYS A 335 1.00 -23.41 0.34
CA LYS A 335 1.07 -24.87 0.48
C LYS A 335 1.98 -25.49 -0.58
N LYS A 336 1.96 -25.00 -1.81
CA LYS A 336 2.87 -25.44 -2.88
C LYS A 336 4.31 -25.09 -2.54
N LEU A 337 4.58 -23.86 -2.12
CA LEU A 337 5.92 -23.41 -1.73
C LEU A 337 6.48 -24.20 -0.53
N ALA A 338 5.63 -24.51 0.44
CA ALA A 338 6.01 -25.37 1.56
C ALA A 338 6.46 -26.77 1.08
N ALA A 339 5.72 -27.36 0.14
CA ALA A 339 6.11 -28.65 -0.43
C ALA A 339 7.43 -28.59 -1.22
N ASP A 340 7.70 -27.48 -1.91
CA ASP A 340 8.97 -27.27 -2.62
C ASP A 340 10.15 -27.18 -1.62
N VAL A 341 9.96 -26.54 -0.45
CA VAL A 341 10.96 -26.51 0.64
C VAL A 341 11.16 -27.91 1.22
N GLU A 342 10.08 -28.64 1.54
CA GLU A 342 10.17 -30.03 2.06
C GLU A 342 10.87 -30.97 1.08
N MET A 343 10.66 -30.78 -0.23
CA MET A 343 11.36 -31.56 -1.28
C MET A 343 12.88 -31.30 -1.23
N LYS A 344 13.31 -30.07 -0.99
CA LYS A 344 14.72 -29.70 -0.89
C LYS A 344 15.35 -30.11 0.44
N PHE A 345 14.57 -30.08 1.52
CA PHE A 345 14.99 -30.39 2.90
C PHE A 345 14.06 -31.46 3.50
N PRO A 346 14.26 -32.76 3.20
CA PRO A 346 13.31 -33.83 3.55
C PRO A 346 13.10 -34.07 5.06
N GLY A 347 13.98 -33.53 5.93
CA GLY A 347 13.81 -33.58 7.39
C GLY A 347 12.93 -32.45 7.93
N ILE A 348 12.59 -31.44 7.12
CA ILE A 348 11.70 -30.37 7.53
C ILE A 348 10.25 -30.80 7.27
N LYS A 349 9.39 -30.55 8.27
CA LYS A 349 7.95 -30.74 8.15
C LYS A 349 7.25 -29.39 8.29
N ILE A 350 6.33 -29.08 7.36
CA ILE A 350 5.62 -27.80 7.30
C ILE A 350 4.10 -28.06 7.30
N ASP A 351 3.43 -27.70 8.39
CA ASP A 351 1.96 -27.73 8.42
C ASP A 351 1.40 -26.36 8.03
N VAL A 352 0.76 -26.27 6.86
CA VAL A 352 0.14 -25.01 6.39
C VAL A 352 -1.33 -24.97 6.77
N TYR A 353 -1.74 -23.93 7.48
CA TYR A 353 -3.11 -23.71 7.95
C TYR A 353 -3.79 -22.57 7.18
N CYS A 354 -4.97 -22.87 6.63
CA CYS A 354 -5.85 -21.87 6.05
C CYS A 354 -6.73 -21.26 7.14
N ILE A 355 -6.56 -19.96 7.39
CA ILE A 355 -7.38 -19.22 8.35
C ILE A 355 -8.54 -18.55 7.62
N ILE A 356 -9.75 -18.87 8.05
CA ILE A 356 -10.97 -18.25 7.54
C ILE A 356 -11.25 -16.97 8.32
N ASN A 357 -11.38 -15.86 7.63
CA ASN A 357 -11.72 -14.59 8.25
C ASN A 357 -13.19 -14.58 8.70
N LYS A 358 -13.43 -14.82 9.97
CA LYS A 358 -14.77 -14.75 10.58
C LYS A 358 -15.08 -13.36 11.12
N PHE A 359 -14.04 -12.60 11.42
CA PHE A 359 -14.16 -11.25 11.95
C PHE A 359 -14.79 -10.31 10.92
N PHE A 360 -14.23 -10.20 9.72
CA PHE A 360 -14.78 -9.37 8.64
C PHE A 360 -15.79 -10.11 7.77
N GLY A 361 -15.78 -11.43 7.78
CA GLY A 361 -16.64 -12.30 6.96
C GLY A 361 -15.80 -13.18 6.03
N GLU A 362 -16.30 -14.37 5.71
CA GLU A 362 -15.59 -15.43 4.97
C GLU A 362 -15.26 -15.07 3.52
N HIS A 363 -15.85 -13.99 2.99
CA HIS A 363 -15.55 -13.42 1.68
C HIS A 363 -14.31 -12.51 1.69
N ILE A 364 -13.79 -12.15 2.86
CA ILE A 364 -12.52 -11.48 3.00
C ILE A 364 -11.44 -12.57 3.08
N THR A 365 -10.64 -12.67 2.03
CA THR A 365 -9.76 -13.81 1.80
C THR A 365 -8.26 -13.48 1.83
N VAL A 366 -7.92 -12.21 1.97
CA VAL A 366 -6.54 -11.71 2.00
C VAL A 366 -5.92 -11.82 3.40
N SER A 367 -4.62 -12.12 3.48
CA SER A 367 -3.92 -12.33 4.75
C SER A 367 -3.82 -11.05 5.58
N GLY A 368 -3.63 -9.90 4.96
CA GLY A 368 -3.51 -8.60 5.65
C GLY A 368 -4.76 -8.14 6.43
N LEU A 369 -5.89 -8.86 6.29
CA LEU A 369 -7.11 -8.60 7.05
C LEU A 369 -7.44 -9.69 8.07
N LEU A 370 -6.53 -10.65 8.31
CA LEU A 370 -6.67 -11.61 9.40
C LEU A 370 -6.54 -10.92 10.76
N THR A 371 -7.28 -11.42 11.73
CA THR A 371 -7.24 -10.92 13.11
C THR A 371 -6.63 -11.95 14.05
N GLY A 372 -6.05 -11.48 15.15
CA GLY A 372 -5.48 -12.36 16.17
C GLY A 372 -6.49 -13.33 16.73
N GLN A 373 -7.74 -12.89 16.96
CA GLN A 373 -8.84 -13.76 17.44
C GLN A 373 -9.20 -14.88 16.46
N ASP A 374 -9.19 -14.61 15.14
CA ASP A 374 -9.46 -15.64 14.14
C ASP A 374 -8.35 -16.70 14.09
N ILE A 375 -7.10 -16.27 14.20
CA ILE A 375 -5.93 -17.15 14.24
C ILE A 375 -5.98 -18.01 15.50
N ILE A 376 -6.14 -17.43 16.69
CA ILE A 376 -6.23 -18.16 17.96
C ILE A 376 -7.35 -19.19 17.92
N ALA A 377 -8.56 -18.78 17.52
CA ALA A 377 -9.73 -19.64 17.54
C ALA A 377 -9.59 -20.88 16.63
N GLN A 378 -8.85 -20.75 15.53
CA GLN A 378 -8.72 -21.83 14.54
C GLN A 378 -7.45 -22.67 14.73
N LEU A 379 -6.44 -22.17 15.42
CA LEU A 379 -5.17 -22.88 15.66
C LEU A 379 -5.06 -23.49 17.06
N LYS A 380 -5.85 -23.05 18.02
CA LYS A 380 -5.82 -23.59 19.39
C LYS A 380 -6.02 -25.11 19.40
N GLY A 381 -5.04 -25.83 19.95
CA GLY A 381 -5.03 -27.28 20.00
C GLY A 381 -4.61 -27.98 18.70
N LYS A 382 -4.16 -27.24 17.70
CA LYS A 382 -3.53 -27.81 16.51
C LYS A 382 -2.05 -28.10 16.78
N MET A 383 -1.45 -28.91 15.94
CA MET A 383 -0.02 -29.22 16.00
C MET A 383 0.72 -28.11 15.24
N LEU A 384 1.45 -27.26 15.96
CA LEU A 384 2.12 -26.09 15.40
C LEU A 384 3.64 -26.26 15.25
N GLY A 385 4.17 -27.42 15.70
CA GLY A 385 5.60 -27.66 15.64
C GLY A 385 6.38 -26.81 16.63
N GLU A 386 7.57 -26.40 16.25
CA GLU A 386 8.49 -25.60 17.08
C GLU A 386 8.12 -24.10 17.07
N GLU A 387 7.51 -23.62 15.97
CA GLU A 387 7.08 -22.24 15.81
C GLU A 387 5.93 -22.12 14.80
N LEU A 388 5.18 -21.01 14.92
CA LEU A 388 4.19 -20.55 13.95
C LEU A 388 4.74 -19.36 13.17
N LEU A 389 4.69 -19.45 11.85
CA LEU A 389 5.12 -18.42 10.93
C LEU A 389 3.88 -17.69 10.34
N LEU A 390 3.88 -16.36 10.38
CA LEU A 390 2.83 -15.51 9.83
C LEU A 390 3.41 -14.50 8.84
N PRO A 391 2.68 -14.08 7.80
CA PRO A 391 3.14 -13.04 6.90
C PRO A 391 3.08 -11.66 7.57
N CYS A 392 4.04 -10.77 7.28
CA CYS A 392 4.16 -9.46 7.93
C CYS A 392 2.93 -8.55 7.78
N ASN A 393 2.20 -8.69 6.69
CA ASN A 393 1.02 -7.87 6.42
C ASN A 393 -0.19 -8.14 7.34
N VAL A 394 -0.13 -9.12 8.25
CA VAL A 394 -1.17 -9.33 9.28
C VAL A 394 -1.05 -8.34 10.43
N LEU A 395 0.11 -7.70 10.57
CA LEU A 395 0.41 -6.73 11.62
C LEU A 395 0.28 -5.29 11.12
N LYS A 396 0.10 -4.37 12.06
CA LYS A 396 0.24 -2.94 11.78
C LYS A 396 1.71 -2.62 11.47
N ALA A 397 1.97 -1.76 10.50
CA ALA A 397 3.32 -1.32 10.17
C ALA A 397 4.03 -0.78 11.43
N ASP A 398 5.28 -1.22 11.62
CA ASP A 398 6.16 -0.85 12.74
C ASP A 398 5.64 -1.19 14.16
N GLU A 399 4.57 -2.00 14.25
CA GLU A 399 4.01 -2.43 15.53
C GLU A 399 3.63 -3.92 15.51
N ASP A 400 3.81 -4.61 16.65
CA ASP A 400 3.52 -6.03 16.82
C ASP A 400 2.04 -6.28 17.23
N ILE A 401 1.10 -5.61 16.56
CA ILE A 401 -0.34 -5.73 16.84
C ILE A 401 -1.17 -6.03 15.59
N PHE A 402 -2.18 -6.89 15.77
CA PHE A 402 -3.17 -7.20 14.73
C PHE A 402 -4.25 -6.10 14.61
N LEU A 403 -5.15 -6.25 13.65
CA LEU A 403 -6.25 -5.30 13.45
C LEU A 403 -7.22 -5.22 14.63
N ASP A 404 -7.35 -6.27 15.41
CA ASP A 404 -8.20 -6.39 16.61
C ASP A 404 -7.45 -6.11 17.92
N ASP A 405 -6.32 -5.42 17.83
CA ASP A 405 -5.46 -4.98 18.94
C ASP A 405 -4.81 -6.12 19.78
N ILE A 406 -4.99 -7.37 19.36
CA ILE A 406 -4.23 -8.50 19.93
C ILE A 406 -2.76 -8.33 19.51
N SER A 407 -1.84 -8.42 20.47
CA SER A 407 -0.40 -8.38 20.21
C SER A 407 0.12 -9.74 19.74
N LEU A 408 1.26 -9.72 19.04
CA LEU A 408 1.99 -10.94 18.64
C LEU A 408 2.34 -11.80 19.86
N LYS A 409 2.68 -11.15 20.97
CA LYS A 409 2.95 -11.84 22.25
C LYS A 409 1.72 -12.54 22.80
N GLU A 410 0.58 -11.87 22.85
CA GLU A 410 -0.68 -12.48 23.34
C GLU A 410 -1.10 -13.66 22.47
N LEU A 411 -0.89 -13.58 21.16
CA LEU A 411 -1.13 -14.69 20.24
C LEU A 411 -0.20 -15.86 20.57
N SER A 412 1.10 -15.62 20.73
CA SER A 412 2.10 -16.65 21.10
C SER A 412 1.75 -17.31 22.44
N ASP A 413 1.43 -16.52 23.46
CA ASP A 413 1.04 -17.01 24.79
C ASP A 413 -0.25 -17.87 24.72
N SER A 414 -1.23 -17.46 23.89
CA SER A 414 -2.51 -18.18 23.73
C SER A 414 -2.36 -19.52 23.01
N LEU A 415 -1.41 -19.61 22.07
CA LEU A 415 -1.14 -20.83 21.28
C LEU A 415 -0.03 -21.69 21.92
N GLN A 416 0.70 -21.16 22.90
CA GLN A 416 1.83 -21.82 23.57
C GLN A 416 2.94 -22.26 22.61
N VAL A 417 3.21 -21.42 21.59
CA VAL A 417 4.24 -21.63 20.59
C VAL A 417 4.86 -20.27 20.22
N PRO A 418 6.18 -20.18 19.96
CA PRO A 418 6.78 -18.98 19.40
C PRO A 418 6.10 -18.59 18.08
N VAL A 419 5.86 -17.30 17.88
CA VAL A 419 5.28 -16.77 16.63
C VAL A 419 6.30 -15.82 15.99
N ASN A 420 6.69 -16.14 14.76
CA ASN A 420 7.64 -15.37 13.99
C ASN A 420 7.02 -14.85 12.72
N ILE A 421 7.50 -13.69 12.26
CA ILE A 421 6.97 -13.00 11.08
C ILE A 421 7.88 -13.26 9.88
N ILE A 422 7.26 -13.65 8.75
CA ILE A 422 7.90 -13.74 7.43
C ILE A 422 7.66 -12.42 6.70
N GLN A 423 8.71 -11.81 6.20
CA GLN A 423 8.61 -10.66 5.31
C GLN A 423 8.01 -11.06 3.95
N SER A 424 7.55 -10.08 3.18
CA SER A 424 6.95 -10.34 1.85
C SER A 424 8.00 -10.68 0.77
N GLU A 425 9.04 -11.41 1.15
CA GLU A 425 10.19 -11.79 0.31
C GLU A 425 10.35 -13.31 0.30
N GLY A 426 10.53 -13.89 -0.88
CA GLY A 426 10.71 -15.34 -1.00
C GLY A 426 11.98 -15.86 -0.33
N ARG A 427 13.03 -15.04 -0.25
CA ARG A 427 14.27 -15.38 0.47
C ARG A 427 13.98 -15.53 1.98
N ASP A 428 13.30 -14.56 2.59
CA ASP A 428 12.95 -14.61 4.02
C ASP A 428 12.00 -15.78 4.32
N PHE A 429 11.04 -16.06 3.39
CA PHE A 429 10.16 -17.23 3.50
C PHE A 429 10.96 -18.54 3.64
N VAL A 430 11.93 -18.78 2.77
CA VAL A 430 12.75 -19.99 2.83
C VAL A 430 13.65 -19.99 4.06
N ASP A 431 14.36 -18.90 4.31
CA ASP A 431 15.36 -18.80 5.36
C ASP A 431 14.74 -18.97 6.77
N LYS A 432 13.56 -18.38 7.04
CA LYS A 432 12.82 -18.59 8.30
C LYS A 432 12.41 -20.06 8.51
N ILE A 433 11.98 -20.72 7.47
CA ILE A 433 11.58 -22.12 7.55
C ILE A 433 12.77 -23.02 7.88
N ILE A 434 13.92 -22.81 7.20
CA ILE A 434 15.07 -23.71 7.29
C ILE A 434 16.05 -23.39 8.43
N THR A 435 15.98 -22.18 9.02
CA THR A 435 16.87 -21.78 10.11
C THR A 435 16.51 -22.54 11.38
N ILE A 436 17.48 -23.25 11.95
CA ILE A 436 17.38 -23.86 13.27
C ILE A 436 17.96 -22.85 14.26
N GLU A 437 17.13 -22.27 15.11
CA GLU A 437 17.64 -21.48 16.23
C GLU A 437 18.34 -22.43 17.21
N ASN A 438 19.67 -22.47 17.14
CA ASN A 438 20.45 -23.07 18.23
C ASN A 438 20.14 -22.28 19.49
N GLY A 439 19.51 -22.90 20.48
CA GLY A 439 19.16 -22.29 21.75
C GLY A 439 20.37 -21.60 22.39
N GLY A 440 20.67 -20.40 21.96
CA GLY A 440 21.66 -19.50 22.51
C GLY A 440 20.99 -18.70 23.61
N ASN A 441 21.36 -18.98 24.84
CA ASN A 441 21.02 -18.17 26.01
C ASN A 441 21.27 -16.70 25.71
N TYR A 442 20.21 -15.92 25.68
CA TYR A 442 20.34 -14.48 25.89
C TYR A 442 20.58 -14.29 27.39
N GLU A 443 21.87 -14.12 27.78
CA GLU A 443 22.25 -13.50 29.03
C GLU A 443 22.08 -11.98 28.96
#